data_31c0e48f0c0e3e7685b227c7a0226969
#
_entry.id   31c0e48f0c0e3e7685b227c7a0226969
#
_cell.length_a   1.000
_cell.length_b   1.000
_cell.length_c   1.000
_cell.angle_alpha   90.00
_cell.angle_beta   90.00
_cell.angle_gamma   90.00
#
_symmetry.space_group_name_H-M   'P 1'
#
loop_
_entity.id
_entity.type
_entity.pdbx_description
1 polymer ?
#
loop_
_entity_poly.entity_id
_entity_poly.type
_entity_poly.pdbx_seq_one_letter_code
_entity_poly.pdbx_strand_id
1 'polypeptide(L)'
;MVSIKDVAKEAGVSATTVSAVVNGLDCVKPSTRERVLEAIDRLGYIPNVSARELVTRKKQNIGLITMTYDRYESRRHSKDGSEDIFYTEYILKIAECLENMGYGLLLENFYYESGSKRLPKLIVQKRVDGVIVVGSLYTKEFIKLLRKYIPAVVALGCPSEFSDYVRNDYTESVTLPIRYLIANGHRRIAYASGDPLTSAYHYKL
;
A
#
# COMPACT_ATOMS: atom_id res chain seq x y z
N MET A 1 -1.33 -2.16 32.64
CA MET A 1 -0.57 -1.97 31.39
C MET A 1 0.53 -0.96 31.70
N VAL A 2 1.79 -1.29 31.40
CA VAL A 2 2.94 -0.40 31.65
C VAL A 2 2.81 0.84 30.78
N SER A 3 3.05 2.02 31.37
CA SER A 3 2.95 3.31 30.70
C SER A 3 4.32 3.93 30.47
N ILE A 4 4.38 4.94 29.60
CA ILE A 4 5.62 5.72 29.37
C ILE A 4 6.12 6.39 30.66
N LYS A 5 5.22 6.69 31.61
CA LYS A 5 5.58 7.28 32.92
C LYS A 5 6.28 6.26 33.82
N ASP A 6 5.92 4.98 33.74
CA ASP A 6 6.56 3.92 34.50
C ASP A 6 7.99 3.69 34.00
N VAL A 7 8.19 3.68 32.66
CA VAL A 7 9.54 3.63 32.05
C VAL A 7 10.38 4.85 32.46
N ALA A 8 9.78 6.04 32.43
CA ALA A 8 10.47 7.27 32.83
C ALA A 8 10.95 7.23 34.27
N LYS A 9 10.10 6.72 35.17
CA LYS A 9 10.44 6.52 36.60
C LYS A 9 11.57 5.51 36.77
N GLU A 10 11.48 4.37 36.11
CA GLU A 10 12.49 3.30 36.17
C GLU A 10 13.84 3.75 35.62
N ALA A 11 13.85 4.47 34.49
CA ALA A 11 15.07 4.98 33.85
C ALA A 11 15.62 6.26 34.51
N GLY A 12 14.91 6.88 35.45
CA GLY A 12 15.31 8.14 36.10
C GLY A 12 15.35 9.33 35.14
N VAL A 13 14.39 9.41 34.20
CA VAL A 13 14.32 10.48 33.19
C VAL A 13 12.88 11.02 33.06
N SER A 14 12.69 12.05 32.23
CA SER A 14 11.36 12.55 31.91
C SER A 14 10.65 11.65 30.90
N ALA A 15 9.30 11.64 30.88
CA ALA A 15 8.51 10.96 29.86
C ALA A 15 8.83 11.47 28.44
N THR A 16 9.19 12.75 28.31
CA THR A 16 9.65 13.35 27.03
C THR A 16 10.95 12.73 26.56
N THR A 17 11.89 12.45 27.47
CA THR A 17 13.15 11.77 27.16
C THR A 17 12.90 10.33 26.70
N VAL A 18 12.01 9.60 27.38
CA VAL A 18 11.60 8.25 26.94
C VAL A 18 10.99 8.31 25.54
N SER A 19 10.06 9.26 25.29
CA SER A 19 9.48 9.46 23.97
C SER A 19 10.52 9.75 22.89
N ALA A 20 11.52 10.57 23.19
CA ALA A 20 12.61 10.87 22.26
C ALA A 20 13.43 9.61 21.91
N VAL A 21 13.73 8.77 22.90
CA VAL A 21 14.45 7.50 22.70
C VAL A 21 13.64 6.53 21.85
N VAL A 22 12.35 6.34 22.18
CA VAL A 22 11.43 5.46 21.45
C VAL A 22 11.24 5.88 19.99
N ASN A 23 11.28 7.20 19.73
CA ASN A 23 11.16 7.74 18.37
C ASN A 23 12.52 7.88 17.64
N GLY A 24 13.61 7.39 18.20
CA GLY A 24 14.92 7.38 17.55
C GLY A 24 15.56 8.76 17.41
N LEU A 25 15.11 9.77 18.15
CA LEU A 25 15.66 11.12 18.04
C LEU A 25 17.12 11.19 18.58
N ASP A 26 18.01 11.87 17.86
CA ASP A 26 19.43 11.97 18.21
C ASP A 26 19.74 12.98 19.32
N CYS A 27 18.73 13.65 19.85
CA CYS A 27 18.89 14.64 20.91
C CYS A 27 19.14 14.05 22.30
N VAL A 28 19.20 12.71 22.45
CA VAL A 28 19.41 12.02 23.72
C VAL A 28 20.82 11.42 23.79
N LYS A 29 21.53 11.68 24.90
CA LYS A 29 22.87 11.13 25.12
C LYS A 29 22.87 9.60 25.07
N PRO A 30 23.93 8.94 24.52
CA PRO A 30 24.00 7.48 24.41
C PRO A 30 23.74 6.74 25.72
N SER A 31 24.35 7.15 26.82
CA SER A 31 24.17 6.54 28.15
C SER A 31 22.75 6.65 28.70
N THR A 32 22.04 7.73 28.35
CA THR A 32 20.63 7.90 28.73
C THR A 32 19.72 7.02 27.84
N ARG A 33 20.03 6.89 26.55
CA ARG A 33 19.34 6.01 25.63
C ARG A 33 19.40 4.55 26.09
N GLU A 34 20.58 4.10 26.48
CA GLU A 34 20.83 2.74 26.96
C GLU A 34 19.99 2.42 28.21
N ARG A 35 20.00 3.28 29.24
CA ARG A 35 19.17 3.13 30.43
C ARG A 35 17.67 3.08 30.13
N VAL A 36 17.21 3.87 29.17
CA VAL A 36 15.79 3.88 28.76
C VAL A 36 15.44 2.58 28.05
N LEU A 37 16.30 2.07 27.15
CA LEU A 37 16.07 0.80 26.46
C LEU A 37 16.05 -0.37 27.43
N GLU A 38 16.95 -0.41 28.40
CA GLU A 38 16.95 -1.42 29.47
C GLU A 38 15.68 -1.38 30.31
N ALA A 39 15.19 -0.18 30.66
CA ALA A 39 13.95 -0.03 31.39
C ALA A 39 12.72 -0.47 30.56
N ILE A 40 12.71 -0.21 29.26
CA ILE A 40 11.67 -0.67 28.34
C ILE A 40 11.65 -2.21 28.32
N ASP A 41 12.79 -2.85 28.14
CA ASP A 41 12.90 -4.30 28.10
C ASP A 41 12.47 -4.95 29.44
N ARG A 42 13.01 -4.44 30.55
CA ARG A 42 12.68 -4.95 31.90
C ARG A 42 11.19 -4.87 32.24
N LEU A 43 10.54 -3.77 31.84
CA LEU A 43 9.12 -3.56 32.12
C LEU A 43 8.19 -4.17 31.07
N GLY A 44 8.72 -4.66 29.94
CA GLY A 44 7.92 -5.12 28.81
C GLY A 44 7.04 -4.00 28.24
N TYR A 45 7.56 -2.76 28.20
CA TYR A 45 6.80 -1.63 27.69
C TYR A 45 6.68 -1.67 26.17
N ILE A 46 5.45 -1.65 25.68
CA ILE A 46 5.16 -1.52 24.24
C ILE A 46 4.69 -0.08 23.99
N PRO A 47 5.38 0.66 23.10
CA PRO A 47 5.00 2.03 22.76
C PRO A 47 3.57 2.10 22.23
N ASN A 48 2.78 3.05 22.74
CA ASN A 48 1.41 3.24 22.30
C ASN A 48 1.41 4.01 20.96
N VAL A 49 1.07 3.31 19.88
CA VAL A 49 0.97 3.86 18.52
C VAL A 49 0.00 5.04 18.46
N SER A 50 -1.15 4.95 19.13
CA SER A 50 -2.15 6.04 19.16
C SER A 50 -1.61 7.32 19.79
N ALA A 51 -0.76 7.22 20.81
CA ALA A 51 -0.11 8.38 21.41
C ALA A 51 0.88 9.03 20.45
N ARG A 52 1.61 8.23 19.66
CA ARG A 52 2.53 8.70 18.62
C ARG A 52 1.76 9.40 17.49
N GLU A 53 0.64 8.82 17.04
CA GLU A 53 -0.22 9.40 16.02
C GLU A 53 -0.73 10.80 16.38
N LEU A 54 -1.09 11.01 17.65
CA LEU A 54 -1.52 12.32 18.14
C LEU A 54 -0.43 13.40 18.05
N VAL A 55 0.82 13.01 18.27
CA VAL A 55 1.97 13.93 18.23
C VAL A 55 2.44 14.17 16.80
N THR A 56 2.60 13.10 16.01
CA THR A 56 3.16 13.18 14.64
C THR A 56 2.13 13.51 13.58
N ARG A 57 0.84 13.33 13.87
CA ARG A 57 -0.28 13.37 12.93
C ARG A 57 -0.14 12.38 11.76
N LYS A 58 0.78 11.41 11.88
CA LYS A 58 0.99 10.33 10.90
C LYS A 58 0.52 9.01 11.46
N LYS A 59 -0.11 8.21 10.63
CA LYS A 59 -0.56 6.84 10.96
C LYS A 59 0.55 5.82 10.83
N GLN A 60 1.57 6.16 10.04
CA GLN A 60 2.65 5.26 9.64
C GLN A 60 2.11 3.96 9.01
N ASN A 61 1.01 4.08 8.27
CA ASN A 61 0.40 3.01 7.51
C ASN A 61 0.08 3.49 6.10
N ILE A 62 0.34 2.62 5.12
CA ILE A 62 -0.12 2.78 3.74
C ILE A 62 -1.21 1.74 3.47
N GLY A 63 -2.29 2.17 2.85
CA GLY A 63 -3.37 1.29 2.43
C GLY A 63 -3.09 0.70 1.05
N LEU A 64 -3.23 -0.61 0.90
CA LEU A 64 -3.30 -1.26 -0.40
C LEU A 64 -4.75 -1.63 -0.67
N ILE A 65 -5.34 -1.01 -1.69
CA ILE A 65 -6.73 -1.24 -2.08
C ILE A 65 -6.74 -2.06 -3.36
N THR A 66 -7.19 -3.31 -3.26
CA THR A 66 -7.49 -4.14 -4.42
C THR A 66 -8.96 -3.96 -4.78
N MET A 67 -9.24 -3.82 -6.08
CA MET A 67 -10.61 -3.55 -6.53
C MET A 67 -11.22 -4.76 -7.21
N THR A 68 -12.45 -5.07 -6.80
CA THR A 68 -13.30 -6.04 -7.46
C THR A 68 -14.59 -5.36 -7.95
N TYR A 69 -15.01 -5.66 -9.18
CA TYR A 69 -16.18 -5.04 -9.82
C TYR A 69 -17.47 -5.83 -9.59
N ASP A 70 -17.39 -7.14 -9.48
CA ASP A 70 -18.54 -8.00 -9.22
C ASP A 70 -18.24 -8.99 -8.11
N ARG A 71 -19.18 -9.10 -7.15
CA ARG A 71 -19.12 -10.12 -6.09
C ARG A 71 -19.15 -11.56 -6.63
N TYR A 72 -19.62 -11.74 -7.86
CA TYR A 72 -19.71 -13.04 -8.52
C TYR A 72 -18.53 -13.34 -9.44
N GLU A 73 -17.91 -12.32 -10.06
CA GLU A 73 -16.72 -12.53 -10.92
C GLU A 73 -15.47 -12.87 -10.11
N SER A 74 -15.28 -12.30 -8.92
CA SER A 74 -14.18 -12.67 -8.04
C SER A 74 -14.13 -14.18 -7.69
N ARG A 75 -15.26 -14.89 -7.82
CA ARG A 75 -15.34 -16.35 -7.66
C ARG A 75 -15.13 -17.14 -8.96
N ARG A 76 -15.17 -16.48 -10.13
CA ARG A 76 -14.99 -17.13 -11.44
C ARG A 76 -13.55 -17.09 -11.93
N HIS A 77 -12.77 -16.06 -11.56
CA HIS A 77 -11.44 -15.83 -12.11
C HIS A 77 -10.32 -16.66 -11.46
N SER A 78 -10.52 -17.26 -10.31
CA SER A 78 -9.49 -18.09 -9.69
C SER A 78 -9.96 -19.51 -9.38
N LYS A 79 -10.38 -20.26 -10.39
CA LYS A 79 -10.55 -21.72 -10.20
C LYS A 79 -9.24 -22.48 -9.98
N ASP A 80 -8.11 -21.89 -10.38
CA ASP A 80 -6.76 -22.48 -10.29
C ASP A 80 -5.78 -21.73 -9.38
N GLY A 81 -6.19 -20.61 -8.76
CA GLY A 81 -5.33 -19.84 -7.83
C GLY A 81 -4.18 -19.06 -8.50
N SER A 82 -4.07 -19.04 -9.82
CA SER A 82 -2.93 -18.42 -10.51
C SER A 82 -2.90 -16.89 -10.41
N GLU A 83 -4.06 -16.24 -10.38
CA GLU A 83 -4.14 -14.79 -10.18
C GLU A 83 -3.76 -14.38 -8.74
N ASP A 84 -4.08 -15.21 -7.75
CA ASP A 84 -3.75 -14.96 -6.36
C ASP A 84 -2.23 -14.95 -6.12
N ILE A 85 -1.48 -15.77 -6.86
CA ILE A 85 0.00 -15.82 -6.78
C ILE A 85 0.62 -14.51 -7.27
N PHE A 86 0.16 -13.99 -8.40
CA PHE A 86 0.68 -12.75 -8.99
C PHE A 86 0.51 -11.55 -8.05
N TYR A 87 -0.68 -11.38 -7.49
CA TYR A 87 -0.93 -10.30 -6.51
C TYR A 87 -0.15 -10.51 -5.21
N THR A 88 0.08 -11.73 -4.80
CA THR A 88 0.82 -12.05 -3.58
C THR A 88 2.25 -11.55 -3.63
N GLU A 89 2.97 -11.73 -4.75
CA GLU A 89 4.33 -11.23 -4.91
C GLU A 89 4.40 -9.70 -4.82
N TYR A 90 3.46 -8.99 -5.45
CA TYR A 90 3.38 -7.52 -5.33
C TYR A 90 3.14 -7.08 -3.89
N ILE A 91 2.20 -7.74 -3.20
CA ILE A 91 1.86 -7.41 -1.80
C ILE A 91 3.08 -7.59 -0.91
N LEU A 92 3.80 -8.71 -1.04
CA LEU A 92 5.00 -8.98 -0.25
C LEU A 92 6.12 -7.96 -0.52
N LYS A 93 6.35 -7.62 -1.80
CA LYS A 93 7.37 -6.62 -2.14
C LYS A 93 7.01 -5.21 -1.66
N ILE A 94 5.75 -4.82 -1.75
CA ILE A 94 5.27 -3.54 -1.22
C ILE A 94 5.44 -3.52 0.31
N ALA A 95 5.07 -4.61 1.00
CA ALA A 95 5.21 -4.72 2.45
C ALA A 95 6.67 -4.59 2.90
N GLU A 96 7.60 -5.30 2.25
CA GLU A 96 9.05 -5.22 2.49
C GLU A 96 9.59 -3.79 2.32
N CYS A 97 9.21 -3.13 1.21
CA CYS A 97 9.63 -1.75 0.96
C CYS A 97 9.10 -0.78 2.03
N LEU A 98 7.83 -0.94 2.42
CA LEU A 98 7.21 -0.08 3.43
C LEU A 98 7.81 -0.31 4.82
N GLU A 99 8.12 -1.55 5.20
CA GLU A 99 8.77 -1.88 6.45
C GLU A 99 10.14 -1.19 6.56
N ASN A 100 10.96 -1.23 5.49
CA ASN A 100 12.24 -0.53 5.43
C ASN A 100 12.10 1.00 5.55
N MET A 101 10.92 1.55 5.24
CA MET A 101 10.59 2.97 5.38
C MET A 101 9.90 3.30 6.71
N GLY A 102 9.70 2.31 7.59
CA GLY A 102 9.00 2.47 8.87
C GLY A 102 7.48 2.61 8.75
N TYR A 103 6.89 2.08 7.66
CA TYR A 103 5.45 2.07 7.43
C TYR A 103 4.89 0.64 7.52
N GLY A 104 3.68 0.52 8.09
CA GLY A 104 2.87 -0.69 7.99
C GLY A 104 2.03 -0.73 6.71
N LEU A 105 1.68 -1.93 6.26
CA LEU A 105 0.76 -2.15 5.15
C LEU A 105 -0.60 -2.60 5.68
N LEU A 106 -1.67 -1.92 5.25
CA LEU A 106 -3.05 -2.32 5.49
C LEU A 106 -3.72 -2.68 4.18
N LEU A 107 -4.23 -3.90 4.07
CA LEU A 107 -4.90 -4.41 2.87
C LEU A 107 -6.42 -4.30 3.00
N GLU A 108 -7.07 -3.77 1.97
CA GLU A 108 -8.53 -3.80 1.84
C GLU A 108 -8.93 -4.20 0.42
N ASN A 109 -9.71 -5.28 0.31
CA ASN A 109 -10.41 -5.59 -0.93
C ASN A 109 -11.72 -4.79 -0.97
N PHE A 110 -11.82 -3.88 -1.94
CA PHE A 110 -12.92 -2.94 -2.04
C PHE A 110 -13.77 -3.21 -3.28
N TYR A 111 -15.04 -3.43 -3.05
CA TYR A 111 -16.03 -3.51 -4.12
C TYR A 111 -16.53 -2.10 -4.46
N TYR A 112 -16.25 -1.66 -5.69
CA TYR A 112 -16.70 -0.37 -6.20
C TYR A 112 -17.81 -0.56 -7.23
N GLU A 113 -18.93 0.09 -6.98
CA GLU A 113 -20.04 0.21 -7.90
C GLU A 113 -19.96 1.56 -8.62
N SER A 114 -20.09 1.56 -9.94
CA SER A 114 -19.98 2.77 -10.74
C SER A 114 -20.99 3.84 -10.28
N GLY A 115 -20.51 5.07 -10.09
CA GLY A 115 -21.31 6.17 -9.56
C GLY A 115 -21.50 6.17 -8.04
N SER A 116 -21.04 5.15 -7.34
CA SER A 116 -21.09 5.10 -5.88
C SER A 116 -20.17 6.14 -5.25
N LYS A 117 -20.62 6.77 -4.16
CA LYS A 117 -19.82 7.64 -3.30
C LYS A 117 -19.20 6.90 -2.11
N ARG A 118 -19.29 5.57 -2.10
CA ARG A 118 -18.76 4.74 -1.04
C ARG A 118 -17.22 4.79 -1.05
N LEU A 119 -16.64 4.88 0.12
CA LEU A 119 -15.19 4.89 0.34
C LEU A 119 -14.72 3.60 1.02
N PRO A 120 -13.47 3.18 0.78
CA PRO A 120 -12.83 2.13 1.56
C PRO A 120 -12.83 2.46 3.06
N LYS A 121 -12.94 1.43 3.89
CA LYS A 121 -12.95 1.59 5.35
C LYS A 121 -11.66 2.22 5.87
N LEU A 122 -10.52 1.89 5.27
CA LEU A 122 -9.22 2.48 5.63
C LEU A 122 -9.23 4.01 5.54
N ILE A 123 -9.94 4.55 4.54
CA ILE A 123 -10.09 6.01 4.36
C ILE A 123 -11.08 6.58 5.37
N VAL A 124 -12.27 5.97 5.49
CA VAL A 124 -13.34 6.43 6.42
C VAL A 124 -12.83 6.44 7.85
N GLN A 125 -12.09 5.43 8.25
CA GLN A 125 -11.53 5.28 9.60
C GLN A 125 -10.23 6.07 9.80
N LYS A 126 -9.74 6.76 8.78
CA LYS A 126 -8.49 7.54 8.82
C LYS A 126 -7.29 6.72 9.32
N ARG A 127 -7.14 5.47 8.84
CA ARG A 127 -6.13 4.53 9.33
C ARG A 127 -4.81 4.58 8.56
N VAL A 128 -4.74 5.34 7.47
CA VAL A 128 -3.61 5.37 6.53
C VAL A 128 -3.22 6.80 6.19
N ASP A 129 -1.95 7.01 5.85
CA ASP A 129 -1.39 8.28 5.40
C ASP A 129 -1.45 8.43 3.88
N GLY A 130 -1.50 7.32 3.17
CA GLY A 130 -1.61 7.24 1.72
C GLY A 130 -2.20 5.91 1.29
N VAL A 131 -2.55 5.79 0.01
CA VAL A 131 -3.08 4.56 -0.56
C VAL A 131 -2.44 4.22 -1.90
N ILE A 132 -2.23 2.93 -2.12
CA ILE A 132 -1.90 2.33 -3.40
C ILE A 132 -3.17 1.61 -3.88
N VAL A 133 -3.68 1.97 -5.05
CA VAL A 133 -4.83 1.31 -5.68
C VAL A 133 -4.30 0.35 -6.73
N VAL A 134 -4.58 -0.93 -6.57
CA VAL A 134 -4.09 -1.99 -7.47
C VAL A 134 -5.23 -2.54 -8.30
N GLY A 135 -4.97 -2.73 -9.57
CA GLY A 135 -5.89 -3.39 -10.49
C GLY A 135 -6.05 -2.63 -11.80
N SER A 136 -6.75 -3.26 -12.72
CA SER A 136 -7.01 -2.73 -14.06
C SER A 136 -8.41 -2.11 -14.21
N LEU A 137 -9.19 -2.10 -13.15
CA LEU A 137 -10.62 -1.81 -13.20
C LEU A 137 -11.05 -0.56 -12.38
N TYR A 138 -10.12 0.25 -11.88
CA TYR A 138 -10.53 1.47 -11.20
C TYR A 138 -10.91 2.58 -12.19
N THR A 139 -11.97 3.31 -11.85
CA THR A 139 -12.44 4.41 -12.67
C THR A 139 -11.78 5.74 -12.29
N LYS A 140 -11.76 6.68 -13.25
CA LYS A 140 -11.30 8.07 -13.00
C LYS A 140 -12.06 8.72 -11.84
N GLU A 141 -13.36 8.44 -11.74
CA GLU A 141 -14.25 8.96 -10.70
C GLU A 141 -13.86 8.45 -9.32
N PHE A 142 -13.46 7.18 -9.22
CA PHE A 142 -13.02 6.59 -7.97
C PHE A 142 -11.72 7.23 -7.48
N ILE A 143 -10.72 7.41 -8.36
CA ILE A 143 -9.47 8.09 -7.99
C ILE A 143 -9.73 9.54 -7.57
N LYS A 144 -10.58 10.27 -8.31
CA LYS A 144 -11.03 11.63 -7.91
C LYS A 144 -11.69 11.64 -6.54
N LEU A 145 -12.51 10.64 -6.26
CA LEU A 145 -13.19 10.51 -4.98
C LEU A 145 -12.18 10.29 -3.84
N LEU A 146 -11.22 9.38 -4.01
CA LEU A 146 -10.18 9.12 -3.02
C LEU A 146 -9.36 10.39 -2.71
N ARG A 147 -8.94 11.12 -3.76
CA ARG A 147 -8.13 12.35 -3.66
C ARG A 147 -8.78 13.47 -2.84
N LYS A 148 -10.11 13.46 -2.68
CA LYS A 148 -10.81 14.41 -1.81
C LYS A 148 -10.55 14.15 -0.32
N TYR A 149 -10.23 12.91 0.04
CA TYR A 149 -10.11 12.49 1.44
C TYR A 149 -8.67 12.14 1.85
N ILE A 150 -7.85 11.76 0.88
CA ILE A 150 -6.45 11.42 1.10
C ILE A 150 -5.60 11.96 -0.06
N PRO A 151 -4.59 12.81 0.23
CA PRO A 151 -3.82 13.46 -0.82
C PRO A 151 -2.84 12.50 -1.53
N ALA A 152 -2.30 11.53 -0.83
CA ALA A 152 -1.33 10.57 -1.34
C ALA A 152 -2.05 9.34 -1.91
N VAL A 153 -2.24 9.32 -3.24
CA VAL A 153 -2.83 8.20 -3.98
C VAL A 153 -1.91 7.83 -5.12
N VAL A 154 -1.52 6.55 -5.20
CA VAL A 154 -0.77 5.98 -6.32
C VAL A 154 -1.60 4.88 -6.95
N ALA A 155 -1.72 4.91 -8.27
CA ALA A 155 -2.38 3.87 -9.06
C ALA A 155 -1.34 2.87 -9.57
N LEU A 156 -1.56 1.57 -9.36
CA LEU A 156 -0.68 0.51 -9.84
C LEU A 156 -1.41 -0.35 -10.88
N GLY A 157 -0.85 -0.42 -12.09
CA GLY A 157 -1.38 -1.22 -13.20
C GLY A 157 -2.03 -0.42 -14.31
N CYS A 158 -2.59 0.77 -14.03
CA CYS A 158 -3.22 1.62 -15.03
C CYS A 158 -2.78 3.07 -14.92
N PRO A 159 -2.72 3.81 -16.03
CA PRO A 159 -2.48 5.25 -15.98
C PRO A 159 -3.65 5.97 -15.34
N SER A 160 -3.33 7.07 -14.66
CA SER A 160 -4.30 7.95 -14.04
C SER A 160 -3.93 9.41 -14.31
N GLU A 161 -4.90 10.23 -14.67
CA GLU A 161 -4.74 11.69 -14.80
C GLU A 161 -4.87 12.41 -13.45
N PHE A 162 -5.32 11.69 -12.41
CA PHE A 162 -5.69 12.25 -11.10
C PHE A 162 -4.81 11.80 -9.96
N SER A 163 -3.83 10.94 -10.22
CA SER A 163 -2.85 10.47 -9.25
C SER A 163 -1.54 10.11 -9.94
N ASP A 164 -0.47 10.00 -9.18
CA ASP A 164 0.72 9.32 -9.64
C ASP A 164 0.38 7.86 -9.96
N TYR A 165 1.10 7.28 -10.92
CA TYR A 165 0.86 5.89 -11.30
C TYR A 165 2.14 5.16 -11.68
N VAL A 166 2.11 3.85 -11.51
CA VAL A 166 3.11 2.90 -12.01
C VAL A 166 2.42 1.89 -12.90
N ARG A 167 2.92 1.68 -14.11
CA ARG A 167 2.39 0.69 -15.05
C ARG A 167 3.49 0.01 -15.83
N ASN A 168 3.19 -1.16 -16.37
CA ASN A 168 3.99 -1.77 -17.42
C ASN A 168 3.75 -1.04 -18.76
N ASP A 169 4.75 -0.98 -19.62
CA ASP A 169 4.54 -0.57 -20.99
C ASP A 169 3.90 -1.71 -21.79
N TYR A 170 2.58 -1.72 -21.80
CA TYR A 170 1.81 -2.75 -22.50
C TYR A 170 1.98 -2.67 -24.00
N THR A 171 2.19 -1.48 -24.58
CA THR A 171 2.41 -1.31 -26.01
C THR A 171 3.73 -1.95 -26.42
N GLU A 172 4.81 -1.66 -25.70
CA GLU A 172 6.12 -2.25 -25.96
C GLU A 172 6.10 -3.77 -25.73
N SER A 173 5.43 -4.25 -24.68
CA SER A 173 5.32 -5.68 -24.36
C SER A 173 4.62 -6.51 -25.45
N VAL A 174 3.75 -5.90 -26.26
CA VAL A 174 3.11 -6.56 -27.41
C VAL A 174 3.90 -6.33 -28.71
N THR A 175 4.43 -5.13 -28.90
CA THR A 175 5.14 -4.76 -30.12
C THR A 175 6.44 -5.54 -30.31
N LEU A 176 7.21 -5.74 -29.24
CA LEU A 176 8.49 -6.47 -29.29
C LEU A 176 8.34 -7.91 -29.81
N PRO A 177 7.49 -8.77 -29.24
CA PRO A 177 7.32 -10.13 -29.73
C PRO A 177 6.76 -10.18 -31.16
N ILE A 178 5.85 -9.27 -31.55
CA ILE A 178 5.33 -9.21 -32.91
C ILE A 178 6.46 -8.87 -33.90
N ARG A 179 7.26 -7.85 -33.59
CA ARG A 179 8.42 -7.48 -34.43
C ARG A 179 9.41 -8.65 -34.57
N TYR A 180 9.69 -9.36 -33.48
CA TYR A 180 10.55 -10.53 -33.47
C TYR A 180 10.00 -11.64 -34.37
N LEU A 181 8.72 -11.97 -34.27
CA LEU A 181 8.09 -12.97 -35.14
C LEU A 181 8.16 -12.58 -36.63
N ILE A 182 7.87 -11.32 -36.96
CA ILE A 182 7.95 -10.81 -38.34
C ILE A 182 9.38 -10.90 -38.89
N ALA A 183 10.37 -10.51 -38.07
CA ALA A 183 11.79 -10.58 -38.46
C ALA A 183 12.25 -12.02 -38.71
N ASN A 184 11.66 -13.00 -38.03
CA ASN A 184 11.92 -14.44 -38.25
C ASN A 184 11.04 -15.05 -39.37
N GLY A 185 10.36 -14.23 -40.17
CA GLY A 185 9.64 -14.68 -41.38
C GLY A 185 8.18 -15.11 -41.12
N HIS A 186 7.68 -15.05 -39.88
CA HIS A 186 6.29 -15.38 -39.62
C HIS A 186 5.35 -14.34 -40.23
N ARG A 187 4.34 -14.80 -41.00
CA ARG A 187 3.35 -13.94 -41.68
C ARG A 187 1.94 -14.13 -41.20
N ARG A 188 1.68 -15.23 -40.50
CA ARG A 188 0.37 -15.55 -39.90
C ARG A 188 0.54 -15.60 -38.41
N ILE A 189 0.23 -14.48 -37.77
CA ILE A 189 0.41 -14.27 -36.34
C ILE A 189 -0.98 -14.10 -35.73
N ALA A 190 -1.32 -14.93 -34.75
CA ALA A 190 -2.53 -14.80 -33.96
C ALA A 190 -2.20 -14.10 -32.63
N TYR A 191 -3.08 -13.23 -32.19
CA TYR A 191 -3.00 -12.57 -30.89
C TYR A 191 -4.15 -13.01 -30.00
N ALA A 192 -3.82 -13.60 -28.85
CA ALA A 192 -4.78 -13.92 -27.81
C ALA A 192 -4.67 -12.90 -26.68
N SER A 193 -5.75 -12.24 -26.35
CA SER A 193 -5.81 -11.21 -25.31
C SER A 193 -6.82 -11.58 -24.23
N GLY A 194 -6.71 -10.89 -23.08
CA GLY A 194 -7.68 -10.99 -21.99
C GLY A 194 -8.99 -10.25 -22.27
N ASP A 195 -9.75 -10.01 -21.20
CA ASP A 195 -11.07 -9.36 -21.25
C ASP A 195 -10.98 -7.93 -21.82
N PRO A 196 -11.78 -7.60 -22.87
CA PRO A 196 -11.89 -6.27 -23.44
C PRO A 196 -12.28 -5.16 -22.45
N LEU A 197 -12.90 -5.51 -21.32
CA LEU A 197 -13.31 -4.55 -20.29
C LEU A 197 -12.12 -4.06 -19.45
N THR A 198 -10.96 -4.71 -19.53
CA THR A 198 -9.78 -4.27 -18.78
C THR A 198 -9.06 -3.14 -19.50
N SER A 199 -8.55 -2.16 -18.73
CA SER A 199 -7.73 -1.09 -19.30
C SER A 199 -6.46 -1.64 -19.96
N ALA A 200 -5.88 -2.73 -19.45
CA ALA A 200 -4.74 -3.40 -20.06
C ALA A 200 -5.02 -3.88 -21.49
N TYR A 201 -6.26 -4.27 -21.82
CA TYR A 201 -6.66 -4.65 -23.18
C TYR A 201 -6.53 -3.47 -24.14
N HIS A 202 -7.03 -2.29 -23.78
CA HIS A 202 -7.02 -1.10 -24.63
C HIS A 202 -5.62 -0.55 -24.92
N TYR A 203 -4.63 -0.84 -24.06
CA TYR A 203 -3.24 -0.44 -24.28
C TYR A 203 -2.42 -1.47 -25.07
N LYS A 204 -2.99 -2.65 -25.36
CA LYS A 204 -2.34 -3.72 -26.13
C LYS A 204 -2.76 -3.75 -27.60
N LEU A 205 -3.81 -3.03 -27.96
CA LEU A 205 -4.30 -2.86 -29.33
C LEU A 205 -3.74 -1.60 -29.96
#